data_72bcaa3401e78c268e06eabe47469b6b
#
_entry.id   72bcaa3401e78c268e06eabe47469b6b
#
_cell.length_a   1.000
_cell.length_b   1.000
_cell.length_c   1.000
_cell.angle_alpha   90.00
_cell.angle_beta   90.00
_cell.angle_gamma   90.00
#
_symmetry.space_group_name_H-M   'P 1'
#
loop_
_entity.id
_entity.type
_entity.pdbx_description
1 polymer ?
#
loop_
_entity_poly.entity_id
_entity_poly.type
_entity_poly.pdbx_seq_one_letter_code
_entity_poly.pdbx_strand_id
1 'polypeptide(L)'
;MTFRTRRTHLFRLVPPAVATCACALVAACVMGQGDGLKPTRSDGVWAPGVNKRAEAVSGLDVGHRLMASGQYELAIDAFNRAALEEGALTPEILSSLGSANLGLGRLGQAEALLRRAVKEAPEWSAALNNLGVVLLEQGKYAEAEQVLRRAYALDNGESDAIRDNLRLALENLDNPGHTAATGSEYNLVRQGGGVYRIQTIP
;
A
#
# COMPACT_ATOMS: atom_id res chain seq x y z
N MET A 1 18.99 -3.51 72.29
CA MET A 1 20.12 -2.60 72.07
C MET A 1 20.03 -2.05 70.65
N THR A 2 19.61 -0.80 70.57
CA THR A 2 19.31 -0.11 69.32
C THR A 2 20.43 0.89 69.02
N PHE A 3 21.11 0.75 67.92
CA PHE A 3 22.04 1.78 67.44
C PHE A 3 21.43 2.47 66.19
N ARG A 4 21.09 3.75 66.46
CA ARG A 4 20.52 4.67 65.47
C ARG A 4 21.67 5.58 64.97
N THR A 5 22.16 5.35 63.78
CA THR A 5 23.16 6.20 63.13
C THR A 5 22.45 7.32 62.36
N ARG A 6 22.61 8.55 62.84
CA ARG A 6 22.24 9.79 62.17
C ARG A 6 23.23 10.07 61.03
N ARG A 7 22.77 10.15 59.79
CA ARG A 7 23.52 10.74 58.69
C ARG A 7 23.20 12.23 58.65
N THR A 8 24.21 13.04 58.96
CA THR A 8 24.19 14.52 58.79
C THR A 8 24.41 14.84 57.32
N HIS A 9 23.42 15.51 56.71
CA HIS A 9 23.59 16.08 55.39
C HIS A 9 24.36 17.40 55.48
N LEU A 10 25.61 17.41 54.98
CA LEU A 10 26.36 18.64 54.74
C LEU A 10 25.80 19.35 53.50
N PHE A 11 25.01 20.37 53.74
CA PHE A 11 24.67 21.37 52.71
C PHE A 11 25.91 22.22 52.40
N ARG A 12 26.58 21.92 51.27
CA ARG A 12 27.61 22.78 50.72
C ARG A 12 26.91 23.97 50.05
N LEU A 13 27.01 25.14 50.68
CA LEU A 13 26.62 26.39 50.08
C LEU A 13 27.55 26.69 48.88
N VAL A 14 26.98 26.71 47.69
CA VAL A 14 27.65 27.17 46.47
C VAL A 14 27.57 28.71 46.45
N PRO A 15 28.69 29.45 46.28
CA PRO A 15 28.67 30.89 46.32
C PRO A 15 27.88 31.49 45.13
N PRO A 16 27.16 32.59 45.30
CA PRO A 16 26.24 33.18 44.30
C PRO A 16 26.92 33.71 43.02
N ALA A 17 28.24 33.71 42.97
CA ALA A 17 28.98 34.23 41.80
C ALA A 17 28.96 33.29 40.57
N VAL A 18 28.61 32.01 40.74
CA VAL A 18 28.59 31.02 39.61
C VAL A 18 27.21 30.96 38.93
N ALA A 19 26.16 31.41 39.62
CA ALA A 19 24.79 31.39 39.09
C ALA A 19 24.53 32.48 38.04
N THR A 20 25.27 33.57 38.03
CA THR A 20 25.05 34.73 37.11
C THR A 20 25.65 34.48 35.71
N CYS A 21 26.68 33.65 35.55
CA CYS A 21 27.27 33.36 34.24
C CYS A 21 26.43 32.37 33.42
N ALA A 22 25.68 31.46 34.05
CA ALA A 22 24.86 30.48 33.35
C ALA A 22 23.62 31.10 32.69
N CYS A 23 23.04 32.16 33.28
CA CYS A 23 21.90 32.84 32.70
C CYS A 23 22.25 33.73 31.49
N ALA A 24 23.49 34.24 31.39
CA ALA A 24 23.90 35.05 30.25
C ALA A 24 24.10 34.22 28.95
N LEU A 25 24.49 32.94 29.09
CA LEU A 25 24.65 32.05 27.92
C LEU A 25 23.33 31.55 27.34
N VAL A 26 22.28 31.41 28.15
CA VAL A 26 20.95 31.01 27.68
C VAL A 26 20.23 32.18 26.99
N ALA A 27 20.46 33.43 27.43
CA ALA A 27 19.86 34.60 26.77
C ALA A 27 20.46 34.88 25.38
N ALA A 28 21.71 34.51 25.12
CA ALA A 28 22.34 34.65 23.80
C ALA A 28 21.78 33.70 22.74
N CYS A 29 21.26 32.51 23.15
CA CYS A 29 20.62 31.57 22.23
C CYS A 29 19.18 31.94 21.86
N VAL A 30 18.50 32.78 22.65
CA VAL A 30 17.12 33.22 22.39
C VAL A 30 17.06 34.47 21.52
N MET A 31 18.15 35.29 21.46
CA MET A 31 18.23 36.48 20.60
C MET A 31 18.89 36.23 19.24
N GLY A 32 19.27 35.00 18.92
CA GLY A 32 19.47 34.57 17.54
C GLY A 32 18.11 34.47 16.87
N GLN A 33 17.46 35.60 16.63
CA GLN A 33 16.41 35.68 15.62
C GLN A 33 17.08 35.26 14.32
N GLY A 34 16.96 33.95 14.02
CA GLY A 34 17.17 33.50 12.70
C GLY A 34 16.33 34.38 11.80
N ASP A 35 16.94 35.11 10.90
CA ASP A 35 16.26 35.55 9.71
C ASP A 35 15.50 34.32 9.22
N GLY A 36 14.20 34.28 9.53
CA GLY A 36 13.34 33.20 9.05
C GLY A 36 13.63 33.12 7.58
N LEU A 37 14.03 31.95 7.12
CA LEU A 37 14.19 31.67 5.71
C LEU A 37 12.98 32.29 5.03
N LYS A 38 13.15 33.51 4.49
CA LYS A 38 12.10 34.13 3.68
C LYS A 38 11.76 33.07 2.66
N PRO A 39 10.48 32.66 2.54
CA PRO A 39 10.12 31.70 1.53
C PRO A 39 10.70 32.25 0.24
N THR A 40 11.72 31.57 -0.28
CA THR A 40 12.29 31.89 -1.58
C THR A 40 11.10 31.91 -2.50
N ARG A 41 10.82 33.10 -3.06
CA ARG A 41 9.82 33.28 -4.08
C ARG A 41 10.00 32.14 -5.06
N SER A 42 8.98 31.28 -5.19
CA SER A 42 8.97 30.10 -6.07
C SER A 42 8.93 30.47 -7.56
N ASP A 43 9.38 31.68 -7.89
CA ASP A 43 9.42 32.22 -9.24
C ASP A 43 10.74 31.88 -9.96
N GLY A 44 11.54 30.96 -9.41
CA GLY A 44 12.70 30.41 -10.09
C GLY A 44 12.28 29.58 -11.31
N VAL A 45 13.01 29.72 -12.39
CA VAL A 45 12.80 29.03 -13.69
C VAL A 45 12.62 27.50 -13.56
N TRP A 46 12.95 26.92 -12.42
CA TRP A 46 13.02 25.48 -12.14
C TRP A 46 11.94 24.94 -11.20
N ALA A 47 11.16 25.81 -10.59
CA ALA A 47 10.06 25.38 -9.71
C ALA A 47 8.79 26.14 -10.08
N PRO A 48 7.94 25.58 -10.93
CA PRO A 48 6.60 26.13 -11.17
C PRO A 48 5.88 26.25 -9.83
N GLY A 49 5.31 27.44 -9.57
CA GLY A 49 4.58 27.69 -8.34
C GLY A 49 3.49 26.65 -8.11
N VAL A 50 3.32 26.24 -6.85
CA VAL A 50 2.25 25.30 -6.47
C VAL A 50 0.91 25.97 -6.83
N ASN A 51 0.18 25.37 -7.75
CA ASN A 51 -1.18 25.79 -8.07
C ASN A 51 -2.12 25.40 -6.91
N LYS A 52 -2.36 26.32 -5.99
CA LYS A 52 -3.25 26.09 -4.82
C LYS A 52 -4.70 25.80 -5.19
N ARG A 53 -5.08 25.98 -6.46
CA ARG A 53 -6.42 25.68 -6.99
C ARG A 53 -6.44 24.36 -7.77
N ALA A 54 -5.30 23.72 -8.00
CA ALA A 54 -5.28 22.41 -8.61
C ALA A 54 -5.89 21.42 -7.61
N GLU A 55 -6.91 20.72 -8.06
CA GLU A 55 -7.47 19.60 -7.32
C GLU A 55 -6.39 18.53 -7.15
N ALA A 56 -6.23 18.05 -5.93
CA ALA A 56 -5.25 17.00 -5.66
C ALA A 56 -5.63 15.74 -6.44
N VAL A 57 -4.69 15.18 -7.17
CA VAL A 57 -4.93 13.90 -7.86
C VAL A 57 -5.15 12.84 -6.78
N SER A 58 -6.25 12.10 -6.89
CA SER A 58 -6.61 11.02 -5.98
C SER A 58 -5.45 10.03 -5.81
N GLY A 59 -5.19 9.62 -4.58
CA GLY A 59 -4.23 8.56 -4.29
C GLY A 59 -4.54 7.25 -5.04
N LEU A 60 -5.82 6.99 -5.28
CA LEU A 60 -6.29 5.84 -6.06
C LEU A 60 -5.85 5.92 -7.53
N ASP A 61 -6.04 7.08 -8.20
CA ASP A 61 -5.60 7.29 -9.57
C ASP A 61 -4.08 7.18 -9.73
N VAL A 62 -3.35 7.76 -8.78
CA VAL A 62 -1.88 7.65 -8.74
C VAL A 62 -1.46 6.19 -8.61
N GLY A 63 -2.08 5.45 -7.69
CA GLY A 63 -1.81 4.03 -7.49
C GLY A 63 -2.06 3.21 -8.75
N HIS A 64 -3.17 3.44 -9.44
CA HIS A 64 -3.46 2.73 -10.69
C HIS A 64 -2.47 3.02 -11.83
N ARG A 65 -1.95 4.25 -11.93
CA ARG A 65 -0.89 4.58 -12.90
C ARG A 65 0.43 3.88 -12.56
N LEU A 66 0.77 3.82 -11.27
CA LEU A 66 1.94 3.11 -10.78
C LEU A 66 1.83 1.60 -11.02
N MET A 67 0.65 1.01 -10.80
CA MET A 67 0.37 -0.38 -11.17
C MET A 67 0.61 -0.64 -12.66
N ALA A 68 0.12 0.25 -13.53
CA ALA A 68 0.28 0.11 -14.97
C ALA A 68 1.75 0.19 -15.42
N SER A 69 2.61 0.83 -14.65
CA SER A 69 4.06 0.92 -14.91
C SER A 69 4.89 -0.12 -14.14
N GLY A 70 4.25 -1.10 -13.46
CA GLY A 70 4.92 -2.14 -12.69
C GLY A 70 5.57 -1.66 -11.38
N GLN A 71 5.26 -0.43 -10.95
CA GLN A 71 5.82 0.17 -9.73
C GLN A 71 4.93 -0.19 -8.52
N TYR A 72 4.85 -1.48 -8.20
CA TYR A 72 3.90 -2.02 -7.23
C TYR A 72 4.09 -1.51 -5.80
N GLU A 73 5.34 -1.33 -5.34
CA GLU A 73 5.62 -0.78 -4.00
C GLU A 73 5.07 0.65 -3.88
N LEU A 74 5.34 1.50 -4.86
CA LEU A 74 4.84 2.87 -4.88
C LEU A 74 3.32 2.92 -5.04
N ALA A 75 2.74 1.95 -5.76
CA ALA A 75 1.29 1.81 -5.87
C ALA A 75 0.66 1.51 -4.50
N ILE A 76 1.27 0.63 -3.70
CA ILE A 76 0.83 0.34 -2.32
C ILE A 76 0.83 1.62 -1.47
N ASP A 77 1.88 2.43 -1.56
CA ASP A 77 1.96 3.70 -0.82
C ASP A 77 0.86 4.67 -1.26
N ALA A 78 0.58 4.74 -2.56
CA ALA A 78 -0.47 5.58 -3.09
C ALA A 78 -1.88 5.10 -2.66
N PHE A 79 -2.15 3.80 -2.67
CA PHE A 79 -3.42 3.23 -2.20
C PHE A 79 -3.61 3.40 -0.68
N ASN A 80 -2.54 3.27 0.11
CA ASN A 80 -2.59 3.56 1.54
C ASN A 80 -2.92 5.04 1.81
N ARG A 81 -2.40 5.95 1.00
CA ARG A 81 -2.76 7.37 1.07
C ARG A 81 -4.22 7.59 0.69
N ALA A 82 -4.73 6.94 -0.36
CA ALA A 82 -6.14 6.98 -0.71
C ALA A 82 -7.03 6.51 0.45
N ALA A 83 -6.63 5.43 1.15
CA ALA A 83 -7.36 4.96 2.32
C ALA A 83 -7.42 5.99 3.46
N LEU A 84 -6.35 6.78 3.65
CA LEU A 84 -6.33 7.87 4.61
C LEU A 84 -7.20 9.06 4.16
N GLU A 85 -7.19 9.38 2.88
CA GLU A 85 -8.02 10.44 2.28
C GLU A 85 -9.53 10.10 2.39
N GLU A 86 -9.90 8.84 2.17
CA GLU A 86 -11.28 8.35 2.29
C GLU A 86 -11.69 8.02 3.74
N GLY A 87 -10.74 7.93 4.66
CA GLY A 87 -10.96 7.53 6.05
C GLY A 87 -11.33 6.05 6.22
N ALA A 88 -11.22 5.24 5.18
CA ALA A 88 -11.58 3.81 5.19
C ALA A 88 -10.80 3.01 4.12
N LEU A 89 -10.66 1.71 4.39
CA LEU A 89 -10.22 0.73 3.39
C LEU A 89 -11.45 0.22 2.62
N THR A 90 -11.81 0.93 1.57
CA THR A 90 -12.95 0.53 0.71
C THR A 90 -12.67 -0.77 -0.05
N PRO A 91 -13.69 -1.49 -0.54
CA PRO A 91 -13.49 -2.68 -1.37
C PRO A 91 -12.56 -2.43 -2.56
N GLU A 92 -12.63 -1.27 -3.17
CA GLU A 92 -11.77 -0.87 -4.29
C GLU A 92 -10.30 -0.74 -3.86
N ILE A 93 -10.03 -0.07 -2.75
CA ILE A 93 -8.68 0.06 -2.19
C ILE A 93 -8.14 -1.30 -1.77
N LEU A 94 -8.97 -2.13 -1.12
CA LEU A 94 -8.58 -3.49 -0.74
C LEU A 94 -8.21 -4.35 -1.96
N SER A 95 -9.00 -4.28 -3.03
CA SER A 95 -8.73 -5.00 -4.27
C SER A 95 -7.45 -4.49 -4.95
N SER A 96 -7.24 -3.18 -4.97
CA SER A 96 -6.05 -2.55 -5.55
C SER A 96 -4.78 -2.90 -4.78
N LEU A 97 -4.81 -2.86 -3.44
CA LEU A 97 -3.72 -3.31 -2.57
C LEU A 97 -3.43 -4.80 -2.77
N GLY A 98 -4.48 -5.63 -2.89
CA GLY A 98 -4.35 -7.06 -3.18
C GLY A 98 -3.64 -7.31 -4.51
N SER A 99 -4.04 -6.58 -5.54
CA SER A 99 -3.44 -6.68 -6.88
C SER A 99 -1.98 -6.21 -6.91
N ALA A 100 -1.64 -5.15 -6.17
CA ALA A 100 -0.26 -4.69 -6.05
C ALA A 100 0.63 -5.73 -5.33
N ASN A 101 0.12 -6.36 -4.27
CA ASN A 101 0.81 -7.46 -3.59
C ASN A 101 0.97 -8.69 -4.49
N LEU A 102 -0.02 -9.00 -5.33
CA LEU A 102 0.09 -10.05 -6.34
C LEU A 102 1.23 -9.74 -7.33
N GLY A 103 1.32 -8.50 -7.83
CA GLY A 103 2.41 -8.07 -8.70
C GLY A 103 3.82 -8.19 -8.08
N LEU A 104 3.90 -8.15 -6.74
CA LEU A 104 5.13 -8.38 -5.97
C LEU A 104 5.37 -9.85 -5.60
N GLY A 105 4.50 -10.78 -6.01
CA GLY A 105 4.56 -12.18 -5.61
C GLY A 105 4.21 -12.44 -4.13
N ARG A 106 3.64 -11.46 -3.43
CA ARG A 106 3.22 -11.58 -2.02
C ARG A 106 1.84 -12.24 -1.91
N LEU A 107 1.74 -13.49 -2.37
CA LEU A 107 0.47 -14.18 -2.60
C LEU A 107 -0.42 -14.27 -1.35
N GLY A 108 0.16 -14.52 -0.17
CA GLY A 108 -0.62 -14.60 1.08
C GLY A 108 -1.25 -13.26 1.49
N GLN A 109 -0.54 -12.16 1.29
CA GLN A 109 -1.06 -10.80 1.56
C GLN A 109 -2.12 -10.40 0.53
N ALA A 110 -1.88 -10.71 -0.74
CA ALA A 110 -2.82 -10.49 -1.83
C ALA A 110 -4.15 -11.22 -1.56
N GLU A 111 -4.09 -12.50 -1.22
CA GLU A 111 -5.27 -13.31 -0.89
C GLU A 111 -6.07 -12.70 0.28
N ALA A 112 -5.39 -12.35 1.38
CA ALA A 112 -6.05 -11.81 2.56
C ALA A 112 -6.81 -10.51 2.24
N LEU A 113 -6.21 -9.61 1.46
CA LEU A 113 -6.81 -8.35 1.06
C LEU A 113 -8.00 -8.57 0.10
N LEU A 114 -7.84 -9.44 -0.89
CA LEU A 114 -8.88 -9.72 -1.88
C LEU A 114 -10.08 -10.47 -1.28
N ARG A 115 -9.85 -11.38 -0.32
CA ARG A 115 -10.96 -12.00 0.44
C ARG A 115 -11.76 -10.96 1.23
N ARG A 116 -11.09 -9.95 1.78
CA ARG A 116 -11.80 -8.85 2.44
C ARG A 116 -12.59 -8.02 1.43
N ALA A 117 -12.01 -7.67 0.28
CA ALA A 117 -12.71 -6.95 -0.78
C ALA A 117 -13.98 -7.70 -1.23
N VAL A 118 -13.87 -9.00 -1.49
CA VAL A 118 -15.01 -9.85 -1.88
C VAL A 118 -16.04 -9.99 -0.75
N LYS A 119 -15.63 -10.01 0.51
CA LYS A 119 -16.56 -10.05 1.65
C LYS A 119 -17.39 -8.77 1.75
N GLU A 120 -16.77 -7.62 1.50
CA GLU A 120 -17.42 -6.30 1.57
C GLU A 120 -18.25 -6.00 0.31
N ALA A 121 -17.81 -6.50 -0.86
CA ALA A 121 -18.49 -6.34 -2.15
C ALA A 121 -18.67 -7.70 -2.86
N PRO A 122 -19.59 -8.55 -2.41
CA PRO A 122 -19.70 -9.94 -2.87
C PRO A 122 -20.19 -10.10 -4.31
N GLU A 123 -20.77 -9.08 -4.91
CA GLU A 123 -21.25 -9.08 -6.30
C GLU A 123 -20.29 -8.36 -7.26
N TRP A 124 -19.14 -7.95 -6.79
CA TRP A 124 -18.16 -7.27 -7.64
C TRP A 124 -17.29 -8.29 -8.39
N SER A 125 -17.63 -8.51 -9.67
CA SER A 125 -16.96 -9.47 -10.55
C SER A 125 -15.46 -9.27 -10.66
N ALA A 126 -14.98 -8.01 -10.71
CA ALA A 126 -13.57 -7.70 -10.78
C ALA A 126 -12.78 -8.13 -9.52
N ALA A 127 -13.34 -7.94 -8.32
CA ALA A 127 -12.71 -8.38 -7.07
C ALA A 127 -12.64 -9.91 -6.99
N LEU A 128 -13.72 -10.59 -7.40
CA LEU A 128 -13.75 -12.05 -7.50
C LEU A 128 -12.72 -12.56 -8.51
N ASN A 129 -12.61 -11.93 -9.68
CA ASN A 129 -11.60 -12.28 -10.67
C ASN A 129 -10.17 -12.15 -10.08
N ASN A 130 -9.87 -11.04 -9.43
CA ASN A 130 -8.55 -10.83 -8.86
C ASN A 130 -8.22 -11.83 -7.73
N LEU A 131 -9.20 -12.22 -6.93
CA LEU A 131 -9.05 -13.33 -5.98
C LEU A 131 -8.79 -14.66 -6.71
N GLY A 132 -9.54 -14.95 -7.77
CA GLY A 132 -9.33 -16.14 -8.59
C GLY A 132 -7.92 -16.22 -9.18
N VAL A 133 -7.39 -15.10 -9.66
CA VAL A 133 -6.01 -14.98 -10.16
C VAL A 133 -4.98 -15.34 -9.08
N VAL A 134 -5.14 -14.81 -7.86
CA VAL A 134 -4.23 -15.15 -6.74
C VAL A 134 -4.31 -16.63 -6.39
N LEU A 135 -5.49 -17.21 -6.40
CA LEU A 135 -5.69 -18.64 -6.13
C LEU A 135 -5.06 -19.52 -7.21
N LEU A 136 -5.11 -19.10 -8.48
CA LEU A 136 -4.39 -19.76 -9.59
C LEU A 136 -2.88 -19.76 -9.35
N GLU A 137 -2.31 -18.61 -9.00
CA GLU A 137 -0.88 -18.45 -8.70
C GLU A 137 -0.43 -19.32 -7.50
N GLN A 138 -1.34 -19.57 -6.56
CA GLN A 138 -1.08 -20.45 -5.42
C GLN A 138 -1.29 -21.93 -5.73
N GLY A 139 -1.74 -22.29 -6.95
CA GLY A 139 -2.09 -23.67 -7.29
C GLY A 139 -3.39 -24.17 -6.66
N LYS A 140 -4.22 -23.29 -6.11
CA LYS A 140 -5.52 -23.62 -5.51
C LYS A 140 -6.62 -23.67 -6.60
N TYR A 141 -6.42 -24.50 -7.61
CA TYR A 141 -7.22 -24.49 -8.83
C TYR A 141 -8.70 -24.75 -8.63
N ALA A 142 -9.06 -25.67 -7.71
CA ALA A 142 -10.47 -25.97 -7.41
C ALA A 142 -11.22 -24.77 -6.80
N GLU A 143 -10.56 -24.03 -5.91
CA GLU A 143 -11.16 -22.81 -5.34
C GLU A 143 -11.16 -21.67 -6.36
N ALA A 144 -10.09 -21.53 -7.16
CA ALA A 144 -9.99 -20.54 -8.22
C ALA A 144 -11.15 -20.70 -9.22
N GLU A 145 -11.42 -21.94 -9.65
CA GLU A 145 -12.53 -22.28 -10.56
C GLU A 145 -13.88 -21.81 -10.00
N GLN A 146 -14.18 -22.12 -8.75
CA GLN A 146 -15.45 -21.71 -8.12
C GLN A 146 -15.61 -20.19 -8.06
N VAL A 147 -14.54 -19.48 -7.66
CA VAL A 147 -14.54 -18.03 -7.56
C VAL A 147 -14.66 -17.37 -8.93
N LEU A 148 -13.90 -17.86 -9.92
CA LEU A 148 -13.91 -17.33 -11.29
C LEU A 148 -15.23 -17.64 -12.02
N ARG A 149 -15.86 -18.80 -11.79
CA ARG A 149 -17.20 -19.11 -12.29
C ARG A 149 -18.24 -18.13 -11.77
N ARG A 150 -18.14 -17.75 -10.49
CA ARG A 150 -19.01 -16.74 -9.92
C ARG A 150 -18.73 -15.36 -10.53
N ALA A 151 -17.45 -14.97 -10.71
CA ALA A 151 -17.09 -13.74 -11.39
C ALA A 151 -17.67 -13.67 -12.81
N TYR A 152 -17.53 -14.77 -13.57
CA TYR A 152 -18.06 -14.88 -14.92
C TYR A 152 -19.59 -14.74 -14.98
N ALA A 153 -20.30 -15.36 -14.04
CA ALA A 153 -21.76 -15.25 -13.97
C ALA A 153 -22.23 -13.81 -13.65
N LEU A 154 -21.53 -13.10 -12.76
CA LEU A 154 -21.86 -11.72 -12.41
C LEU A 154 -21.50 -10.71 -13.51
N ASP A 155 -20.51 -11.04 -14.33
CA ASP A 155 -20.06 -10.24 -15.47
C ASP A 155 -20.87 -10.52 -16.75
N ASN A 156 -21.81 -11.44 -16.71
CA ASN A 156 -22.56 -11.94 -17.89
C ASN A 156 -21.65 -12.45 -19.03
N GLY A 157 -20.40 -12.80 -18.71
CA GLY A 157 -19.42 -13.27 -19.69
C GLY A 157 -18.85 -12.18 -20.62
N GLU A 158 -19.02 -10.90 -20.29
CA GLU A 158 -18.57 -9.78 -21.11
C GLU A 158 -17.05 -9.62 -21.09
N SER A 159 -16.40 -9.93 -19.96
CA SER A 159 -14.95 -9.78 -19.79
C SER A 159 -14.17 -10.96 -20.34
N ASP A 160 -13.37 -10.72 -21.38
CA ASP A 160 -12.41 -11.71 -21.90
C ASP A 160 -11.42 -12.17 -20.82
N ALA A 161 -10.99 -11.26 -19.94
CA ALA A 161 -10.06 -11.59 -18.87
C ALA A 161 -10.63 -12.60 -17.87
N ILE A 162 -11.88 -12.40 -17.45
CA ILE A 162 -12.55 -13.34 -16.53
C ILE A 162 -12.73 -14.71 -17.19
N ARG A 163 -13.15 -14.72 -18.45
CA ARG A 163 -13.30 -15.95 -19.24
C ARG A 163 -11.99 -16.71 -19.40
N ASP A 164 -10.90 -15.98 -19.71
CA ASP A 164 -9.58 -16.58 -19.90
C ASP A 164 -9.03 -17.16 -18.59
N ASN A 165 -9.17 -16.43 -17.48
CA ASN A 165 -8.77 -16.92 -16.16
C ASN A 165 -9.58 -18.14 -15.72
N LEU A 166 -10.90 -18.18 -16.00
CA LEU A 166 -11.73 -19.34 -15.72
C LEU A 166 -11.30 -20.55 -16.55
N ARG A 167 -11.01 -20.35 -17.85
CA ARG A 167 -10.48 -21.41 -18.71
C ARG A 167 -9.18 -21.95 -18.16
N LEU A 168 -8.25 -21.08 -17.75
CA LEU A 168 -6.98 -21.50 -17.15
C LEU A 168 -7.19 -22.33 -15.88
N ALA A 169 -8.16 -21.96 -15.03
CA ALA A 169 -8.49 -22.73 -13.84
C ALA A 169 -8.98 -24.15 -14.19
N LEU A 170 -9.84 -24.27 -15.19
CA LEU A 170 -10.36 -25.55 -15.67
C LEU A 170 -9.26 -26.44 -16.27
N GLU A 171 -8.42 -25.87 -17.13
CA GLU A 171 -7.28 -26.59 -17.75
C GLU A 171 -6.32 -27.14 -16.68
N ASN A 172 -6.06 -26.42 -15.61
CA ASN A 172 -5.21 -26.86 -14.50
C ASN A 172 -5.88 -27.92 -13.61
N LEU A 173 -7.20 -27.94 -13.53
CA LEU A 173 -7.93 -29.00 -12.84
C LEU A 173 -7.89 -30.33 -13.63
N ASP A 174 -8.05 -30.23 -14.95
CA ASP A 174 -8.03 -31.40 -15.82
C ASP A 174 -6.62 -32.00 -15.99
N ASN A 175 -5.59 -31.15 -15.94
CA ASN A 175 -4.18 -31.52 -16.13
C ASN A 175 -3.25 -30.92 -15.05
N PRO A 176 -3.31 -31.39 -13.79
CA PRO A 176 -2.60 -30.75 -12.66
C PRO A 176 -1.07 -30.82 -12.75
N GLY A 177 -0.49 -31.52 -13.74
CA GLY A 177 0.94 -31.63 -13.97
C GLY A 177 1.52 -30.71 -15.05
N HIS A 178 0.67 -30.04 -15.83
CA HIS A 178 1.14 -29.35 -17.05
C HIS A 178 1.85 -28.01 -16.74
N THR A 179 1.37 -27.26 -15.77
CA THR A 179 1.94 -25.95 -15.39
C THR A 179 3.19 -26.05 -14.52
N ALA A 180 3.32 -27.13 -13.72
CA ALA A 180 4.52 -27.34 -12.91
C ALA A 180 5.77 -27.72 -13.76
N ALA A 181 5.55 -28.24 -14.97
CA ALA A 181 6.63 -28.74 -15.83
C ALA A 181 7.19 -27.71 -16.81
N THR A 182 6.47 -26.61 -17.09
CA THR A 182 6.85 -25.69 -18.18
C THR A 182 7.61 -24.46 -17.73
N GLY A 183 7.73 -24.18 -16.42
CA GLY A 183 8.44 -22.96 -15.94
C GLY A 183 7.91 -21.70 -16.61
N SER A 184 6.64 -21.71 -17.00
CA SER A 184 6.02 -20.61 -17.74
C SER A 184 6.03 -19.36 -16.88
N GLU A 185 6.75 -18.34 -17.31
CA GLU A 185 6.73 -17.04 -16.70
C GLU A 185 5.40 -16.37 -17.05
N TYR A 186 4.65 -15.97 -16.04
CA TYR A 186 3.36 -15.31 -16.23
C TYR A 186 3.49 -13.80 -16.03
N ASN A 187 2.84 -13.04 -16.90
CA ASN A 187 2.65 -11.62 -16.72
C ASN A 187 1.24 -11.32 -16.24
N LEU A 188 1.15 -10.47 -15.23
CA LEU A 188 -0.11 -9.93 -14.76
C LEU A 188 -0.47 -8.71 -15.62
N VAL A 189 -1.42 -8.87 -16.54
CA VAL A 189 -1.86 -7.78 -17.42
C VAL A 189 -3.13 -7.16 -16.88
N ARG A 190 -3.09 -5.84 -16.61
CA ARG A 190 -4.29 -5.09 -16.23
C ARG A 190 -5.18 -4.87 -17.45
N GLN A 191 -6.40 -5.33 -17.36
CA GLN A 191 -7.50 -5.00 -18.27
C GLN A 191 -8.28 -3.83 -17.67
N GLY A 192 -8.99 -3.03 -18.31
CA GLY A 192 -9.75 -1.91 -17.71
C GLY A 192 -10.58 -2.33 -16.46
N GLY A 193 -11.04 -1.35 -15.67
CA GLY A 193 -11.93 -1.60 -14.51
C GLY A 193 -11.31 -2.33 -13.31
N GLY A 194 -9.97 -2.35 -13.19
CA GLY A 194 -9.30 -3.01 -12.05
C GLY A 194 -9.21 -4.53 -12.15
N VAL A 195 -9.57 -5.12 -13.29
CA VAL A 195 -9.49 -6.55 -13.58
C VAL A 195 -8.08 -6.91 -14.06
N TYR A 196 -7.56 -8.03 -13.60
CA TYR A 196 -6.27 -8.56 -14.02
C TYR A 196 -6.43 -9.90 -14.74
N ARG A 197 -5.58 -10.15 -15.74
CA ARG A 197 -5.48 -11.41 -16.48
C ARG A 197 -4.06 -11.94 -16.35
N ILE A 198 -3.94 -13.24 -16.10
CA ILE A 198 -2.67 -13.96 -16.23
C ILE A 198 -2.42 -14.20 -17.71
N GLN A 199 -1.25 -13.82 -18.18
CA GLN A 199 -0.81 -14.12 -19.56
C GLN A 199 0.54 -14.82 -19.50
N THR A 200 0.60 -16.01 -20.13
CA THR A 200 1.85 -16.73 -20.33
C THR A 200 2.79 -15.95 -21.24
N ILE A 201 4.06 -15.88 -20.89
CA ILE A 201 5.11 -15.38 -21.77
C ILE A 201 5.59 -16.57 -22.61
N PRO A 202 5.54 -16.47 -23.94
CA PRO A 202 5.99 -17.55 -24.83
C PRO A 202 7.51 -17.76 -24.75
#